data_ceb1a90b4e7f438c737cdbc61af4bd3b
#
_entry.id   ceb1a90b4e7f438c737cdbc61af4bd3b
#
_cell.length_a   1.000
_cell.length_b   1.000
_cell.length_c   1.000
_cell.angle_alpha   90.00
_cell.angle_beta   90.00
_cell.angle_gamma   90.00
#
_symmetry.space_group_name_H-M   'P 1'
#
loop_
_entity.id
_entity.type
_entity.pdbx_description
1 polymer ?
#
loop_
_entity_poly.entity_id
_entity_poly.type
_entity_poly.pdbx_seq_one_letter_code
_entity_poly.pdbx_strand_id
1 'polypeptide(L)'
;MPQIPTAVRTLDTELREVFGSRVQSFVVYGIHTREARHRHAEGDHGHGHEAVRPVHTLAVVESVKSDDLRACAARLSKWRDAGLATPLLLASDEFARSLDVFPFELNAILADHVVVSGRNPFEGLRVDAADLRRACEVQARGHLLHLRQAFIETEGRGDALAVVVVRSAPAWASLLQNVAHLDGQPVHDPAAAARHIERALTVTSGVEEVVRLVGVQEISSADALKVFPAYLDAAERLTRYVDQWSAAK
;
A
#
# COMPACT_ATOMS: atom_id res chain seq x y z
N MET A 1 9.00 -7.64 18.57
CA MET A 1 8.84 -6.33 17.91
C MET A 1 9.65 -6.35 16.63
N PRO A 2 9.12 -5.87 15.50
CA PRO A 2 9.89 -5.82 14.26
C PRO A 2 11.13 -4.95 14.45
N GLN A 3 12.22 -5.36 13.81
CA GLN A 3 13.48 -4.64 13.92
C GLN A 3 13.43 -3.38 13.03
N ILE A 4 13.48 -2.20 13.65
CA ILE A 4 13.53 -0.92 12.92
C ILE A 4 14.89 -0.81 12.21
N PRO A 5 14.93 -0.68 10.86
CA PRO A 5 16.17 -0.57 10.11
C PRO A 5 17.01 0.64 10.56
N THR A 6 18.33 0.50 10.55
CA THR A 6 19.25 1.60 10.92
C THR A 6 19.03 2.86 10.07
N ALA A 7 18.74 2.69 8.77
CA ALA A 7 18.43 3.79 7.87
C ALA A 7 17.24 4.66 8.36
N VAL A 8 16.23 4.04 8.96
CA VAL A 8 15.07 4.76 9.52
C VAL A 8 15.46 5.61 10.73
N ARG A 9 16.36 5.11 11.58
CA ARG A 9 16.88 5.87 12.73
C ARG A 9 17.73 7.06 12.27
N THR A 10 18.53 6.86 11.21
CA THR A 10 19.30 7.94 10.59
C THR A 10 18.37 9.01 10.03
N LEU A 11 17.30 8.60 9.34
CA LEU A 11 16.28 9.53 8.82
C LEU A 11 15.62 10.34 9.94
N ASP A 12 15.27 9.72 11.08
CA ASP A 12 14.73 10.45 12.25
C ASP A 12 15.68 11.54 12.73
N THR A 13 16.97 11.23 12.82
CA THR A 13 18.00 12.22 13.20
C THR A 13 18.04 13.37 12.18
N GLU A 14 18.10 13.08 10.90
CA GLU A 14 18.16 14.10 9.85
C GLU A 14 16.88 14.95 9.75
N LEU A 15 15.71 14.37 9.99
CA LEU A 15 14.46 15.14 10.09
C LEU A 15 14.49 16.07 11.30
N ARG A 16 15.07 15.65 12.42
CA ARG A 16 15.27 16.53 13.61
C ARG A 16 16.29 17.63 13.36
N GLU A 17 17.28 17.43 12.50
CA GLU A 17 18.16 18.53 12.05
C GLU A 17 17.42 19.58 11.23
N VAL A 18 16.43 19.16 10.41
CA VAL A 18 15.64 20.06 9.57
C VAL A 18 14.54 20.76 10.37
N PHE A 19 13.76 20.01 11.12
CA PHE A 19 12.55 20.51 11.79
C PHE A 19 12.79 20.91 13.26
N GLY A 20 13.90 20.49 13.87
CA GLY A 20 14.20 20.75 15.29
C GLY A 20 13.15 20.15 16.22
N SER A 21 12.73 20.95 17.20
CA SER A 21 11.67 20.57 18.16
C SER A 21 10.28 20.44 17.57
N ARG A 22 10.09 20.83 16.32
CA ARG A 22 8.79 20.70 15.60
C ARG A 22 8.41 19.25 15.25
N VAL A 23 9.37 18.30 15.29
CA VAL A 23 9.04 16.86 15.10
C VAL A 23 8.29 16.35 16.31
N GLN A 24 7.01 16.03 16.13
CA GLN A 24 6.14 15.51 17.19
C GLN A 24 6.10 13.98 17.23
N SER A 25 6.09 13.37 16.04
CA SER A 25 6.03 11.91 15.87
C SER A 25 6.78 11.49 14.62
N PHE A 26 7.45 10.37 14.69
CA PHE A 26 8.02 9.70 13.54
C PHE A 26 7.71 8.22 13.59
N VAL A 27 7.10 7.70 12.54
CA VAL A 27 6.69 6.30 12.43
C VAL A 27 7.21 5.69 11.13
N VAL A 28 7.47 4.40 11.17
CA VAL A 28 7.69 3.57 9.99
C VAL A 28 6.48 2.69 9.79
N TYR A 29 6.07 2.45 8.55
CA TYR A 29 4.87 1.67 8.25
C TYR A 29 5.08 0.66 7.14
N GLY A 30 4.19 -0.34 7.06
CA GLY A 30 4.28 -1.43 6.09
C GLY A 30 5.38 -2.46 6.43
N ILE A 31 5.92 -2.49 7.65
CA ILE A 31 6.99 -3.40 8.05
C ILE A 31 6.49 -4.83 8.16
N HIS A 32 5.36 -5.05 8.84
CA HIS A 32 4.80 -6.40 9.01
C HIS A 32 4.34 -6.97 7.66
N THR A 33 3.75 -6.13 6.82
CA THR A 33 3.40 -6.47 5.45
C THR A 33 4.62 -6.89 4.63
N ARG A 34 5.77 -6.22 4.82
CA ARG A 34 7.04 -6.56 4.20
C ARG A 34 7.59 -7.89 4.72
N GLU A 35 7.61 -8.11 6.03
CA GLU A 35 8.06 -9.36 6.66
C GLU A 35 7.19 -10.56 6.24
N ALA A 36 5.87 -10.36 6.13
CA ALA A 36 4.95 -11.39 5.67
C ALA A 36 5.28 -11.84 4.24
N ARG A 37 5.57 -10.90 3.35
CA ARG A 37 5.96 -11.18 1.95
C ARG A 37 7.28 -11.93 1.85
N HIS A 38 8.30 -11.53 2.60
CA HIS A 38 9.59 -12.25 2.61
C HIS A 38 9.42 -13.72 3.01
N ARG A 39 8.59 -14.01 4.01
CA ARG A 39 8.31 -15.39 4.41
C ARG A 39 7.65 -16.24 3.31
N HIS A 40 6.83 -15.63 2.45
CA HIS A 40 6.22 -16.33 1.32
C HIS A 40 7.20 -16.51 0.15
N ALA A 41 8.10 -15.58 -0.08
CA ALA A 41 9.12 -15.66 -1.12
C ALA A 41 10.18 -16.74 -0.82
N GLU A 42 10.55 -16.97 0.44
CA GLU A 42 11.48 -18.03 0.85
C GLU A 42 10.91 -19.46 0.63
N GLY A 43 9.58 -19.60 0.53
CA GLY A 43 8.91 -20.88 0.25
C GLY A 43 8.76 -21.22 -1.24
N ASP A 44 8.97 -20.27 -2.12
CA ASP A 44 8.81 -20.43 -3.57
C ASP A 44 10.17 -20.22 -4.26
N HIS A 45 10.80 -21.31 -4.71
CA HIS A 45 12.12 -21.30 -5.35
C HIS A 45 12.13 -20.69 -6.77
N GLY A 46 11.33 -19.68 -7.02
CA GLY A 46 11.31 -18.89 -8.24
C GLY A 46 12.43 -17.85 -8.28
N HIS A 47 13.38 -17.97 -9.21
CA HIS A 47 14.50 -17.06 -9.44
C HIS A 47 14.03 -15.71 -10.05
N GLY A 48 13.21 -14.95 -9.32
CA GLY A 48 12.92 -13.57 -9.65
C GLY A 48 13.76 -12.64 -8.78
N HIS A 49 14.55 -11.74 -9.34
CA HIS A 49 15.20 -10.67 -8.59
C HIS A 49 14.12 -9.80 -7.94
N GLU A 50 13.85 -10.04 -6.65
CA GLU A 50 12.95 -9.20 -5.87
C GLU A 50 13.56 -7.80 -5.75
N ALA A 51 12.94 -6.81 -6.38
CA ALA A 51 13.37 -5.43 -6.21
C ALA A 51 13.22 -5.04 -4.75
N VAL A 52 14.32 -4.67 -4.11
CA VAL A 52 14.31 -4.18 -2.73
C VAL A 52 13.38 -2.97 -2.65
N ARG A 53 12.23 -3.14 -2.00
CA ARG A 53 11.26 -2.05 -1.86
C ARG A 53 11.74 -1.07 -0.82
N PRO A 54 11.56 0.22 -1.08
CA PRO A 54 11.91 1.24 -0.10
C PRO A 54 11.05 1.09 1.16
N VAL A 55 11.64 1.47 2.29
CA VAL A 55 10.94 1.54 3.58
C VAL A 55 10.17 2.86 3.64
N HIS A 56 8.90 2.80 4.00
CA HIS A 56 8.02 3.96 4.09
C HIS A 56 7.96 4.53 5.51
N THR A 57 7.93 5.84 5.60
CA THR A 57 7.91 6.56 6.89
C THR A 57 6.94 7.75 6.84
N LEU A 58 6.40 8.11 8.00
CA LEU A 58 5.57 9.29 8.20
C LEU A 58 6.15 10.10 9.37
N ALA A 59 6.33 11.39 9.15
CA ALA A 59 6.63 12.35 10.21
C ALA A 59 5.47 13.33 10.40
N VAL A 60 4.99 13.45 11.63
CA VAL A 60 4.06 14.50 12.03
C VAL A 60 4.87 15.62 12.68
N VAL A 61 4.78 16.80 12.11
CA VAL A 61 5.51 17.99 12.53
C VAL A 61 4.56 19.12 12.88
N GLU A 62 4.98 20.07 13.70
CA GLU A 62 4.13 21.22 14.05
C GLU A 62 3.73 22.05 12.83
N SER A 63 4.67 22.27 11.91
CA SER A 63 4.44 23.00 10.66
C SER A 63 5.47 22.62 9.61
N VAL A 64 5.11 22.70 8.33
CA VAL A 64 5.98 22.49 7.17
C VAL A 64 6.16 23.80 6.44
N LYS A 65 7.42 24.22 6.22
CA LYS A 65 7.77 25.43 5.48
C LYS A 65 8.52 25.07 4.19
N SER A 66 8.51 25.96 3.21
CA SER A 66 9.23 25.74 1.94
C SER A 66 10.72 25.46 2.13
N ASP A 67 11.38 26.09 3.13
CA ASP A 67 12.78 25.87 3.40
C ASP A 67 13.03 24.47 4.00
N ASP A 68 12.10 23.94 4.80
CA ASP A 68 12.16 22.57 5.30
C ASP A 68 12.11 21.58 4.12
N LEU A 69 11.21 21.82 3.15
CA LEU A 69 11.10 20.98 1.96
C LEU A 69 12.38 21.03 1.10
N ARG A 70 13.00 22.21 0.94
CA ARG A 70 14.28 22.35 0.25
C ARG A 70 15.39 21.57 0.97
N ALA A 71 15.44 21.65 2.28
CA ALA A 71 16.42 20.93 3.10
C ALA A 71 16.22 19.40 3.01
N CYS A 72 14.98 18.92 2.98
CA CYS A 72 14.65 17.51 2.73
C CYS A 72 15.03 17.09 1.30
N ALA A 73 14.70 17.89 0.29
CA ALA A 73 15.03 17.61 -1.09
C ALA A 73 16.53 17.44 -1.33
N ALA A 74 17.36 18.23 -0.67
CA ALA A 74 18.82 18.13 -0.74
C ALA A 74 19.37 16.78 -0.17
N ARG A 75 18.58 16.06 0.62
CA ARG A 75 18.96 14.78 1.23
C ARG A 75 18.34 13.55 0.52
N LEU A 76 17.45 13.76 -0.45
CA LEU A 76 16.62 12.72 -1.04
C LEU A 76 17.41 11.58 -1.68
N SER A 77 18.49 11.88 -2.42
CA SER A 77 19.34 10.84 -3.02
C SER A 77 19.93 9.91 -1.95
N LYS A 78 20.48 10.48 -0.88
CA LYS A 78 21.02 9.72 0.25
C LYS A 78 19.98 8.80 0.88
N TRP A 79 18.74 9.27 1.04
CA TRP A 79 17.65 8.46 1.58
C TRP A 79 17.28 7.31 0.64
N ARG A 80 17.19 7.57 -0.65
CA ARG A 80 16.92 6.54 -1.67
C ARG A 80 18.01 5.48 -1.72
N ASP A 81 19.27 5.90 -1.68
CA ASP A 81 20.43 5.00 -1.67
C ASP A 81 20.48 4.13 -0.39
N ALA A 82 19.91 4.63 0.72
CA ALA A 82 19.71 3.88 1.95
C ALA A 82 18.45 2.98 1.94
N GLY A 83 17.74 2.88 0.82
CA GLY A 83 16.54 2.07 0.68
C GLY A 83 15.29 2.65 1.32
N LEU A 84 15.22 3.98 1.49
CA LEU A 84 14.06 4.67 2.04
C LEU A 84 13.22 5.31 0.92
N ALA A 85 11.91 5.26 1.06
CA ALA A 85 10.99 6.10 0.29
C ALA A 85 11.09 7.56 0.76
N THR A 86 10.61 8.48 -0.07
CA THR A 86 10.40 9.86 0.39
C THR A 86 9.46 9.86 1.59
N PRO A 87 9.84 10.44 2.73
CA PRO A 87 8.99 10.45 3.91
C PRO A 87 7.70 11.23 3.64
N LEU A 88 6.57 10.73 4.12
CA LEU A 88 5.33 11.48 4.18
C LEU A 88 5.46 12.49 5.32
N LEU A 89 5.27 13.78 5.00
CA LEU A 89 5.36 14.88 5.97
C LEU A 89 3.97 15.50 6.12
N LEU A 90 3.44 15.50 7.34
CA LEU A 90 2.15 16.12 7.65
C LEU A 90 2.32 17.12 8.79
N ALA A 91 1.77 18.32 8.62
CA ALA A 91 1.60 19.23 9.75
C ALA A 91 0.56 18.65 10.73
N SER A 92 0.69 18.94 12.03
CA SER A 92 -0.18 18.35 13.05
C SER A 92 -1.66 18.68 12.86
N ASP A 93 -1.97 19.88 12.35
CA ASP A 93 -3.33 20.28 12.04
C ASP A 93 -3.86 19.62 10.74
N GLU A 94 -3.00 19.36 9.77
CA GLU A 94 -3.33 18.56 8.57
C GLU A 94 -3.60 17.12 8.95
N PHE A 95 -2.74 16.51 9.78
CA PHE A 95 -2.88 15.13 10.24
C PHE A 95 -4.23 14.92 10.94
N ALA A 96 -4.63 15.84 11.82
CA ALA A 96 -5.88 15.76 12.56
C ALA A 96 -7.13 15.77 11.65
N ARG A 97 -7.01 16.36 10.45
CA ARG A 97 -8.09 16.49 9.45
C ARG A 97 -7.94 15.54 8.25
N SER A 98 -6.98 14.62 8.30
CA SER A 98 -6.69 13.76 7.14
C SER A 98 -7.40 12.41 7.19
N LEU A 99 -7.91 11.98 8.34
CA LEU A 99 -8.50 10.65 8.51
C LEU A 99 -9.77 10.43 7.67
N ASP A 100 -10.58 11.47 7.51
CA ASP A 100 -11.81 11.44 6.71
C ASP A 100 -11.54 11.77 5.23
N VAL A 101 -10.44 12.47 4.93
CA VAL A 101 -10.07 12.86 3.57
C VAL A 101 -9.27 11.76 2.85
N PHE A 102 -8.36 11.09 3.59
CA PHE A 102 -7.50 10.02 3.06
C PHE A 102 -7.68 8.71 3.85
N PRO A 103 -8.93 8.21 3.98
CA PRO A 103 -9.22 7.06 4.83
C PRO A 103 -8.52 5.79 4.34
N PHE A 104 -8.32 5.63 3.03
CA PHE A 104 -7.67 4.47 2.42
C PHE A 104 -6.19 4.37 2.82
N GLU A 105 -5.44 5.46 2.64
CA GLU A 105 -4.01 5.53 2.92
C GLU A 105 -3.73 5.48 4.44
N LEU A 106 -4.48 6.27 5.21
CA LEU A 106 -4.28 6.34 6.66
C LEU A 106 -4.74 5.07 7.37
N ASN A 107 -5.75 4.36 6.86
CA ASN A 107 -6.12 3.06 7.37
C ASN A 107 -4.98 2.05 7.22
N ALA A 108 -4.32 2.02 6.07
CA ALA A 108 -3.19 1.13 5.83
C ALA A 108 -2.01 1.44 6.76
N ILE A 109 -1.71 2.74 6.99
CA ILE A 109 -0.65 3.17 7.91
C ILE A 109 -1.04 2.84 9.36
N LEU A 110 -2.27 3.12 9.76
CA LEU A 110 -2.78 2.85 11.10
C LEU A 110 -2.72 1.35 11.42
N ALA A 111 -3.03 0.50 10.45
CA ALA A 111 -3.01 -0.94 10.61
C ALA A 111 -1.59 -1.53 10.77
N ASP A 112 -0.58 -0.96 10.10
CA ASP A 112 0.78 -1.50 10.07
C ASP A 112 1.83 -0.39 10.26
N HIS A 113 1.94 0.14 11.48
CA HIS A 113 2.96 1.13 11.85
C HIS A 113 3.71 0.75 13.12
N VAL A 114 4.93 1.29 13.22
CA VAL A 114 5.76 1.22 14.42
C VAL A 114 6.29 2.62 14.73
N VAL A 115 6.09 3.08 15.97
CA VAL A 115 6.61 4.36 16.43
C VAL A 115 8.13 4.25 16.57
N VAL A 116 8.84 5.12 15.87
CA VAL A 116 10.31 5.24 15.93
C VAL A 116 10.71 6.24 17.00
N SER A 117 10.03 7.38 17.03
CA SER A 117 10.26 8.44 18.02
C SER A 117 9.04 9.34 18.21
N GLY A 118 8.99 10.03 19.35
CA GLY A 118 7.85 10.87 19.75
C GLY A 118 6.67 10.06 20.26
N ARG A 119 5.49 10.68 20.29
CA ARG A 119 4.24 10.01 20.68
C ARG A 119 3.64 9.22 19.52
N ASN A 120 2.82 8.23 19.81
CA ASN A 120 2.05 7.55 18.77
C ASN A 120 0.99 8.52 18.19
N PRO A 121 1.09 8.92 16.90
CA PRO A 121 0.12 9.86 16.33
C PRO A 121 -1.25 9.22 16.09
N PHE A 122 -1.33 7.88 16.09
CA PHE A 122 -2.56 7.11 15.82
C PHE A 122 -3.26 6.64 17.10
N GLU A 123 -2.74 6.99 18.29
CA GLU A 123 -3.32 6.55 19.54
C GLU A 123 -4.78 7.01 19.69
N GLY A 124 -5.69 6.05 19.88
CA GLY A 124 -7.13 6.31 19.99
C GLY A 124 -7.83 6.68 18.66
N LEU A 125 -7.09 6.75 17.54
CA LEU A 125 -7.67 7.03 16.23
C LEU A 125 -8.14 5.75 15.53
N ARG A 126 -9.19 5.90 14.74
CA ARG A 126 -9.68 4.88 13.80
C ARG A 126 -10.29 5.56 12.60
N VAL A 127 -10.20 4.91 11.46
CA VAL A 127 -10.88 5.36 10.25
C VAL A 127 -12.35 4.92 10.35
N ASP A 128 -13.26 5.81 9.99
CA ASP A 128 -14.68 5.47 9.92
C ASP A 128 -14.93 4.46 8.79
N ALA A 129 -15.73 3.44 9.07
CA ALA A 129 -15.98 2.36 8.10
C ALA A 129 -16.73 2.84 6.85
N ALA A 130 -17.62 3.85 6.98
CA ALA A 130 -18.32 4.39 5.83
C ALA A 130 -17.39 5.22 4.93
N ASP A 131 -16.43 5.96 5.54
CA ASP A 131 -15.42 6.70 4.80
C ASP A 131 -14.46 5.74 4.09
N LEU A 132 -13.98 4.71 4.78
CA LEU A 132 -13.13 3.69 4.18
C LEU A 132 -13.86 2.94 3.05
N ARG A 133 -15.13 2.58 3.24
CA ARG A 133 -15.92 1.95 2.18
C ARG A 133 -16.02 2.83 0.93
N ARG A 134 -16.33 4.13 1.10
CA ARG A 134 -16.39 5.07 -0.03
C ARG A 134 -15.06 5.16 -0.76
N ALA A 135 -13.97 5.23 -0.02
CA ALA A 135 -12.63 5.25 -0.61
C ALA A 135 -12.30 3.95 -1.34
N CYS A 136 -12.62 2.79 -0.77
CA CYS A 136 -12.48 1.49 -1.44
C CYS A 136 -13.34 1.40 -2.71
N GLU A 137 -14.56 1.95 -2.70
CA GLU A 137 -15.43 1.99 -3.88
C GLU A 137 -14.80 2.81 -5.02
N VAL A 138 -14.27 4.01 -4.71
CA VAL A 138 -13.57 4.86 -5.69
C VAL A 138 -12.36 4.13 -6.27
N GLN A 139 -11.54 3.51 -5.42
CA GLN A 139 -10.36 2.76 -5.84
C GLN A 139 -10.73 1.53 -6.69
N ALA A 140 -11.75 0.76 -6.29
CA ALA A 140 -12.19 -0.41 -7.03
C ALA A 140 -12.73 -0.04 -8.43
N ARG A 141 -13.57 0.99 -8.52
CA ARG A 141 -14.11 1.49 -9.80
C ARG A 141 -13.00 2.04 -10.68
N GLY A 142 -12.10 2.84 -10.13
CA GLY A 142 -10.94 3.37 -10.86
C GLY A 142 -10.03 2.26 -11.40
N HIS A 143 -9.74 1.26 -10.56
CA HIS A 143 -8.93 0.11 -10.94
C HIS A 143 -9.56 -0.69 -12.10
N LEU A 144 -10.85 -0.99 -11.99
CA LEU A 144 -11.60 -1.68 -13.05
C LEU A 144 -11.59 -0.90 -14.36
N LEU A 145 -11.84 0.42 -14.31
CA LEU A 145 -11.81 1.27 -15.50
C LEU A 145 -10.43 1.28 -16.16
N HIS A 146 -9.36 1.40 -15.37
CA HIS A 146 -7.99 1.36 -15.89
C HIS A 146 -7.64 0.01 -16.52
N LEU A 147 -8.07 -1.13 -15.96
CA LEU A 147 -7.86 -2.45 -16.57
C LEU A 147 -8.56 -2.56 -17.94
N ARG A 148 -9.80 -2.07 -18.04
CA ARG A 148 -10.55 -2.08 -19.30
C ARG A 148 -9.90 -1.19 -20.35
N GLN A 149 -9.48 0.02 -19.99
CA GLN A 149 -8.78 0.93 -20.89
C GLN A 149 -7.45 0.33 -21.36
N ALA A 150 -6.65 -0.19 -20.42
CA ALA A 150 -5.37 -0.81 -20.74
C ALA A 150 -5.53 -2.02 -21.69
N PHE A 151 -6.58 -2.83 -21.54
CA PHE A 151 -6.86 -3.92 -22.46
C PHE A 151 -7.11 -3.41 -23.89
N ILE A 152 -7.91 -2.33 -24.02
CA ILE A 152 -8.22 -1.73 -25.32
C ILE A 152 -6.96 -1.09 -25.93
N GLU A 153 -6.22 -0.30 -25.15
CA GLU A 153 -5.01 0.41 -25.59
C GLU A 153 -3.87 -0.54 -26.00
N THR A 154 -3.79 -1.69 -25.34
CA THR A 154 -2.82 -2.73 -25.67
C THR A 154 -3.29 -3.67 -26.79
N GLU A 155 -4.49 -3.50 -27.31
CA GLU A 155 -5.12 -4.41 -28.28
C GLU A 155 -5.17 -5.88 -27.77
N GLY A 156 -5.15 -6.08 -26.46
CA GLY A 156 -5.07 -7.39 -25.84
C GLY A 156 -3.75 -8.14 -26.05
N ARG A 157 -2.67 -7.46 -26.47
CA ARG A 157 -1.37 -8.11 -26.70
C ARG A 157 -0.72 -8.51 -25.39
N GLY A 158 -0.26 -9.76 -25.32
CA GLY A 158 0.25 -10.36 -24.09
C GLY A 158 1.51 -9.68 -23.52
N ASP A 159 2.40 -9.16 -24.37
CA ASP A 159 3.60 -8.42 -23.95
C ASP A 159 3.25 -7.12 -23.23
N ALA A 160 2.31 -6.36 -23.77
CA ALA A 160 1.84 -5.13 -23.17
C ALA A 160 0.96 -5.39 -21.94
N LEU A 161 0.10 -6.41 -21.96
CA LEU A 161 -0.69 -6.83 -20.80
C LEU A 161 0.19 -7.30 -19.62
N ALA A 162 1.35 -7.93 -19.89
CA ALA A 162 2.31 -8.30 -18.85
C ALA A 162 2.74 -7.09 -18.02
N VAL A 163 3.04 -5.98 -18.68
CA VAL A 163 3.39 -4.71 -18.03
C VAL A 163 2.22 -4.18 -17.21
N VAL A 164 0.99 -4.22 -17.75
CA VAL A 164 -0.22 -3.76 -17.06
C VAL A 164 -0.45 -4.56 -15.78
N VAL A 165 -0.43 -5.88 -15.85
CA VAL A 165 -0.69 -6.78 -14.69
C VAL A 165 0.35 -6.55 -13.59
N VAL A 166 1.63 -6.54 -13.94
CA VAL A 166 2.72 -6.34 -12.96
C VAL A 166 2.62 -4.95 -12.29
N ARG A 167 2.39 -3.90 -13.08
CA ARG A 167 2.31 -2.53 -12.54
C ARG A 167 1.07 -2.28 -11.69
N SER A 168 -0.04 -2.96 -11.97
CA SER A 168 -1.28 -2.82 -11.20
C SER A 168 -1.31 -3.64 -9.90
N ALA A 169 -0.47 -4.67 -9.77
CA ALA A 169 -0.44 -5.57 -8.63
C ALA A 169 -0.28 -4.87 -7.26
N PRO A 170 0.57 -3.85 -7.07
CA PRO A 170 0.66 -3.14 -5.78
C PRO A 170 -0.63 -2.43 -5.37
N ALA A 171 -1.28 -1.75 -6.31
CA ALA A 171 -2.55 -1.06 -6.06
C ALA A 171 -3.67 -2.07 -5.75
N TRP A 172 -3.70 -3.20 -6.48
CA TRP A 172 -4.61 -4.30 -6.23
C TRP A 172 -4.45 -4.87 -4.83
N ALA A 173 -3.23 -5.21 -4.42
CA ALA A 173 -2.92 -5.74 -3.09
C ALA A 173 -3.37 -4.77 -1.97
N SER A 174 -3.11 -3.47 -2.13
CA SER A 174 -3.53 -2.45 -1.17
C SER A 174 -5.06 -2.35 -1.07
N LEU A 175 -5.76 -2.40 -2.22
CA LEU A 175 -7.22 -2.40 -2.26
C LEU A 175 -7.81 -3.60 -1.51
N LEU A 176 -7.30 -4.80 -1.77
CA LEU A 176 -7.76 -6.01 -1.10
C LEU A 176 -7.55 -5.97 0.42
N GLN A 177 -6.41 -5.43 0.88
CA GLN A 177 -6.15 -5.27 2.32
C GLN A 177 -7.16 -4.32 2.98
N ASN A 178 -7.49 -3.19 2.33
CA ASN A 178 -8.48 -2.26 2.85
C ASN A 178 -9.90 -2.84 2.84
N VAL A 179 -10.27 -3.59 1.80
CA VAL A 179 -11.59 -4.28 1.76
C VAL A 179 -11.66 -5.39 2.80
N ALA A 180 -10.60 -6.18 2.99
CA ALA A 180 -10.53 -7.18 4.05
C ALA A 180 -10.65 -6.53 5.45
N HIS A 181 -10.10 -5.32 5.63
CA HIS A 181 -10.27 -4.56 6.87
C HIS A 181 -11.74 -4.14 7.10
N LEU A 182 -12.47 -3.74 6.06
CA LEU A 182 -13.91 -3.48 6.14
C LEU A 182 -14.69 -4.69 6.65
N ASP A 183 -14.25 -5.89 6.27
CA ASP A 183 -14.83 -7.16 6.73
C ASP A 183 -14.36 -7.57 8.15
N GLY A 184 -13.71 -6.66 8.87
CA GLY A 184 -13.20 -6.89 10.22
C GLY A 184 -11.96 -7.79 10.29
N GLN A 185 -11.26 -7.99 9.16
CA GLN A 185 -10.03 -8.76 9.11
C GLN A 185 -8.81 -7.84 9.24
N PRO A 186 -8.08 -7.83 10.35
CA PRO A 186 -6.84 -7.07 10.49
C PRO A 186 -5.72 -7.79 9.72
N VAL A 187 -5.67 -7.62 8.41
CA VAL A 187 -4.77 -8.39 7.54
C VAL A 187 -3.55 -7.56 7.17
N HIS A 188 -2.41 -7.88 7.78
CA HIS A 188 -1.11 -7.32 7.42
C HIS A 188 -0.44 -8.10 6.27
N ASP A 189 -0.93 -9.30 5.96
CA ASP A 189 -0.44 -10.16 4.88
C ASP A 189 -1.32 -10.01 3.65
N PRO A 190 -0.80 -9.45 2.53
CA PRO A 190 -1.57 -9.27 1.30
C PRO A 190 -2.10 -10.59 0.71
N ALA A 191 -1.37 -11.70 0.89
CA ALA A 191 -1.82 -13.01 0.43
C ALA A 191 -3.00 -13.52 1.27
N ALA A 192 -2.99 -13.27 2.58
CA ALA A 192 -4.13 -13.60 3.44
C ALA A 192 -5.36 -12.76 3.10
N ALA A 193 -5.17 -11.46 2.80
CA ALA A 193 -6.23 -10.59 2.32
C ALA A 193 -6.81 -11.11 1.00
N ALA A 194 -5.95 -11.47 0.04
CA ALA A 194 -6.37 -12.01 -1.25
C ALA A 194 -7.22 -13.28 -1.06
N ARG A 195 -6.76 -14.24 -0.26
CA ARG A 195 -7.53 -15.47 0.03
C ARG A 195 -8.86 -15.21 0.74
N HIS A 196 -8.93 -14.18 1.61
CA HIS A 196 -10.19 -13.78 2.22
C HIS A 196 -11.17 -13.27 1.15
N ILE A 197 -10.70 -12.38 0.29
CA ILE A 197 -11.51 -11.79 -0.78
C ILE A 197 -11.91 -12.83 -1.84
N GLU A 198 -11.04 -13.76 -2.23
CA GLU A 198 -11.41 -14.87 -3.13
C GLU A 198 -12.61 -15.64 -2.62
N ARG A 199 -12.63 -15.95 -1.34
CA ARG A 199 -13.77 -16.62 -0.70
C ARG A 199 -15.01 -15.75 -0.69
N ALA A 200 -14.88 -14.46 -0.36
CA ALA A 200 -16.00 -13.52 -0.32
C ALA A 200 -16.63 -13.30 -1.72
N LEU A 201 -15.82 -13.25 -2.76
CA LEU A 201 -16.23 -13.08 -4.15
C LEU A 201 -16.65 -14.40 -4.81
N THR A 202 -16.39 -15.54 -4.18
CA THR A 202 -16.60 -16.89 -4.76
C THR A 202 -15.86 -17.04 -6.10
N VAL A 203 -14.59 -16.64 -6.13
CA VAL A 203 -13.69 -16.80 -7.27
C VAL A 203 -12.51 -17.72 -6.89
N THR A 204 -11.92 -18.38 -7.87
CA THR A 204 -10.82 -19.35 -7.69
C THR A 204 -9.50 -18.89 -8.29
N SER A 205 -9.49 -17.73 -8.94
CA SER A 205 -8.30 -17.19 -9.63
C SER A 205 -8.42 -15.69 -9.86
N GLY A 206 -7.31 -15.07 -10.25
CA GLY A 206 -7.25 -13.64 -10.59
C GLY A 206 -7.08 -12.70 -9.40
N VAL A 207 -7.14 -13.17 -8.17
CA VAL A 207 -6.96 -12.35 -6.97
C VAL A 207 -5.57 -12.59 -6.35
N GLU A 208 -5.35 -13.75 -5.76
CA GLU A 208 -4.04 -14.08 -5.13
C GLU A 208 -2.92 -14.16 -6.17
N GLU A 209 -3.20 -14.68 -7.38
CA GLU A 209 -2.22 -14.75 -8.47
C GLU A 209 -1.62 -13.38 -8.78
N VAL A 210 -2.45 -12.34 -8.88
CA VAL A 210 -1.97 -10.96 -9.12
C VAL A 210 -1.25 -10.39 -7.91
N VAL A 211 -1.71 -10.68 -6.68
CA VAL A 211 -1.04 -10.22 -5.46
C VAL A 211 0.38 -10.78 -5.36
N ARG A 212 0.61 -12.01 -5.81
CA ARG A 212 1.96 -12.63 -5.86
C ARG A 212 2.93 -11.90 -6.80
N LEU A 213 2.41 -11.13 -7.76
CA LEU A 213 3.25 -10.35 -8.68
C LEU A 213 3.75 -9.03 -8.08
N VAL A 214 3.37 -8.74 -6.84
CA VAL A 214 3.85 -7.54 -6.16
C VAL A 214 5.35 -7.66 -5.88
N GLY A 215 6.18 -6.91 -6.64
CA GLY A 215 7.64 -6.93 -6.58
C GLY A 215 8.30 -7.69 -7.73
N VAL A 216 7.52 -8.47 -8.47
CA VAL A 216 7.98 -9.09 -9.72
C VAL A 216 8.23 -7.99 -10.75
N GLN A 217 9.33 -8.12 -11.52
CA GLN A 217 9.69 -7.14 -12.53
C GLN A 217 8.97 -7.40 -13.85
N GLU A 218 8.82 -8.67 -14.20
CA GLU A 218 8.30 -9.09 -15.51
C GLU A 218 7.63 -10.47 -15.41
N ILE A 219 6.60 -10.68 -16.22
CA ILE A 219 5.98 -11.99 -16.46
C ILE A 219 5.93 -12.26 -17.97
N SER A 220 5.78 -13.53 -18.35
CA SER A 220 5.65 -13.86 -19.76
C SER A 220 4.33 -13.37 -20.37
N SER A 221 4.32 -13.13 -21.69
CA SER A 221 3.10 -12.83 -22.46
C SER A 221 2.02 -13.91 -22.28
N ALA A 222 2.43 -15.17 -22.20
CA ALA A 222 1.52 -16.31 -22.04
C ALA A 222 0.84 -16.28 -20.65
N ASP A 223 1.60 -15.98 -19.59
CA ASP A 223 1.07 -15.86 -18.24
C ASP A 223 0.11 -14.66 -18.13
N ALA A 224 0.48 -13.53 -18.74
CA ALA A 224 -0.38 -12.35 -18.77
C ALA A 224 -1.74 -12.63 -19.44
N LEU A 225 -1.71 -13.28 -20.61
CA LEU A 225 -2.94 -13.67 -21.34
C LEU A 225 -3.81 -14.65 -20.54
N LYS A 226 -3.18 -15.52 -19.74
CA LYS A 226 -3.89 -16.46 -18.87
C LYS A 226 -4.52 -15.78 -17.67
N VAL A 227 -3.79 -14.89 -17.00
CA VAL A 227 -4.21 -14.26 -15.73
C VAL A 227 -5.21 -13.12 -15.95
N PHE A 228 -5.03 -12.32 -17.02
CA PHE A 228 -5.79 -11.08 -17.21
C PHE A 228 -7.32 -11.25 -17.22
N PRO A 229 -7.92 -12.26 -17.90
CA PRO A 229 -9.38 -12.42 -17.89
C PRO A 229 -9.95 -12.69 -16.51
N ALA A 230 -9.30 -13.55 -15.72
CA ALA A 230 -9.72 -13.85 -14.35
C ALA A 230 -9.51 -12.63 -13.42
N TYR A 231 -8.44 -11.88 -13.62
CA TYR A 231 -8.19 -10.63 -12.92
C TYR A 231 -9.27 -9.57 -13.18
N LEU A 232 -9.67 -9.41 -14.43
CA LEU A 232 -10.73 -8.49 -14.81
C LEU A 232 -12.09 -8.88 -14.18
N ASP A 233 -12.46 -10.18 -14.23
CA ASP A 233 -13.68 -10.68 -13.58
C ASP A 233 -13.64 -10.46 -12.06
N ALA A 234 -12.51 -10.73 -11.42
CA ALA A 234 -12.33 -10.47 -9.99
C ALA A 234 -12.48 -8.99 -9.65
N ALA A 235 -11.94 -8.08 -10.46
CA ALA A 235 -12.08 -6.63 -10.27
C ALA A 235 -13.54 -6.16 -10.44
N GLU A 236 -14.29 -6.74 -11.39
CA GLU A 236 -15.72 -6.47 -11.56
C GLU A 236 -16.55 -6.94 -10.35
N ARG A 237 -16.27 -8.14 -9.84
CA ARG A 237 -16.94 -8.69 -8.66
C ARG A 237 -16.60 -7.90 -7.41
N LEU A 238 -15.34 -7.52 -7.23
CA LEU A 238 -14.90 -6.70 -6.10
C LEU A 238 -15.61 -5.34 -6.10
N THR A 239 -15.74 -4.70 -7.27
CA THR A 239 -16.45 -3.43 -7.39
C THR A 239 -17.90 -3.57 -6.92
N ARG A 240 -18.61 -4.63 -7.33
CA ARG A 240 -19.99 -4.91 -6.86
C ARG A 240 -20.05 -5.25 -5.38
N TYR A 241 -19.07 -6.00 -4.88
CA TYR A 241 -18.97 -6.36 -3.47
C TYR A 241 -18.87 -5.13 -2.57
N VAL A 242 -17.94 -4.21 -2.90
CA VAL A 242 -17.76 -2.98 -2.14
C VAL A 242 -18.94 -2.03 -2.23
N ASP A 243 -19.59 -1.95 -3.41
CA ASP A 243 -20.80 -1.16 -3.63
C ASP A 243 -21.96 -1.61 -2.71
N GLN A 244 -22.11 -2.91 -2.52
CA GLN A 244 -23.16 -3.53 -1.71
C GLN A 244 -22.77 -3.70 -0.24
N TRP A 245 -21.53 -3.43 0.12
CA TRP A 245 -21.06 -3.63 1.47
C TRP A 245 -21.78 -2.73 2.47
N SER A 246 -22.21 -3.29 3.58
CA SER A 246 -22.77 -2.56 4.71
C SER A 246 -22.15 -3.06 6.01
N ALA A 247 -21.86 -2.15 6.93
CA ALA A 247 -21.40 -2.54 8.25
C ALA A 247 -22.44 -3.49 8.89
N ALA A 248 -21.96 -4.63 9.40
CA ALA A 248 -22.82 -5.51 10.19
C ALA A 248 -23.37 -4.70 11.38
N LYS A 249 -24.71 -4.72 11.54
CA LYS A 249 -25.40 -4.06 12.65
C LYS A 249 -25.09 -4.73 13.98
#